data_3eccf00e2aeb5cbfc9c0eb8145d05e55
#
_entry.id   3eccf00e2aeb5cbfc9c0eb8145d05e55
#
_cell.length_a   1.000
_cell.length_b   1.000
_cell.length_c   1.000
_cell.angle_alpha   90.00
_cell.angle_beta   90.00
_cell.angle_gamma   90.00
#
_symmetry.space_group_name_H-M   'P 1'
#
loop_
_entity.id
_entity.type
_entity.pdbx_description
1 polymer ?
#
loop_
_entity_poly.entity_id
_entity_poly.type
_entity_poly.pdbx_seq_one_letter_code
_entity_poly.pdbx_strand_id
1 'polypeptide(L)'
;MAFNMDPKKCPMPTQDPNVRNKNFKEVALGYTAEMAVNEAKRCIGCKNKPCQSGCPVGIDIPEFVAHVAEGDFEAAYQVINRSSSLPAVCGRVCPQESQCEGKCTRGIKNEPVAIGRLERFVADWHRENVHTAPIVPEWNGHKVAIIGAGPAGLTAAGDLAKLGYKVTVYEALHVAGGVLMYGIPEFRLPKAIVQQEIDGLKKMGVDFECNMVIGKVLTIDELMGEYGYEAVFVGSGAGLPRFMGIPGESLKGVYSANEFLTRSNLMKAYLPTSKTPIRTGKKVAVVGGGNVAMDAARSALRLGAETVYIVYRRGMAELPARKEEVEHAEEEGIIFKTLCNPVEILPDESGFVKAITCIEMELGEPDASGRRRPIEKKGSEFTMDVDTVIMSLGTSPNPLIRSTTPGLETNKHGCIVTEGDEGKTSREGVYAGGDAVTGAATVIKAMGAGKAAAKAIDEYIQSK
;
A
#
# COMPACT_ATOMS: atom_id res chain seq x y z
N MET A 1 -32.58 16.69 -5.05
CA MET A 1 -31.54 17.25 -4.16
C MET A 1 -30.88 18.49 -4.78
N ALA A 2 -30.57 19.53 -4.00
CA ALA A 2 -29.81 20.66 -4.50
C ALA A 2 -28.32 20.23 -4.62
N PHE A 3 -27.72 20.43 -5.79
CA PHE A 3 -26.30 20.17 -6.01
C PHE A 3 -25.43 21.22 -5.30
N ASN A 4 -24.33 20.79 -4.73
CA ASN A 4 -23.29 21.69 -4.27
C ASN A 4 -22.34 22.04 -5.43
N MET A 5 -22.35 23.31 -5.84
CA MET A 5 -21.54 23.81 -6.97
C MET A 5 -20.17 24.37 -6.56
N ASP A 6 -19.78 24.23 -5.29
CA ASP A 6 -18.47 24.70 -4.82
C ASP A 6 -17.35 24.14 -5.72
N PRO A 7 -16.47 24.99 -6.27
CA PRO A 7 -15.36 24.54 -7.11
C PRO A 7 -14.32 23.72 -6.33
N LYS A 8 -14.20 23.91 -5.02
CA LYS A 8 -13.26 23.22 -4.16
C LYS A 8 -13.92 22.06 -3.42
N LYS A 9 -13.18 21.00 -3.19
CA LYS A 9 -13.62 19.89 -2.35
C LYS A 9 -13.52 20.27 -0.86
N CYS A 10 -14.37 19.68 -0.04
CA CYS A 10 -14.31 19.86 1.39
C CYS A 10 -12.91 19.49 1.92
N PRO A 11 -12.22 20.37 2.67
CA PRO A 11 -10.91 20.08 3.20
C PRO A 11 -10.97 18.91 4.19
N MET A 12 -9.92 18.08 4.20
CA MET A 12 -9.76 17.04 5.22
C MET A 12 -9.24 17.69 6.50
N PRO A 13 -9.95 17.55 7.63
CA PRO A 13 -9.40 17.97 8.92
C PRO A 13 -8.16 17.15 9.26
N THR A 14 -7.08 17.83 9.68
CA THR A 14 -5.82 17.20 10.05
C THR A 14 -5.32 17.73 11.40
N GLN A 15 -4.46 16.95 12.07
CA GLN A 15 -3.72 17.44 13.22
C GLN A 15 -2.77 18.58 12.79
N ASP A 16 -2.55 19.55 13.67
CA ASP A 16 -1.54 20.61 13.46
C ASP A 16 -0.16 20.02 13.15
N PRO A 17 0.57 20.51 12.14
CA PRO A 17 1.86 19.95 11.72
C PRO A 17 2.90 19.86 12.84
N ASN A 18 2.97 20.86 13.73
CA ASN A 18 3.92 20.90 14.84
C ASN A 18 3.55 19.96 16.00
N VAL A 19 2.30 19.48 16.01
CA VAL A 19 1.80 18.48 16.95
C VAL A 19 1.95 17.08 16.37
N ARG A 20 1.49 16.88 15.13
CA ARG A 20 1.47 15.56 14.50
C ARG A 20 2.85 15.00 14.20
N ASN A 21 3.86 15.84 13.97
CA ASN A 21 5.24 15.42 13.73
C ASN A 21 5.93 14.83 14.97
N LYS A 22 5.27 14.82 16.13
CA LYS A 22 5.79 14.29 17.42
C LYS A 22 4.99 13.10 17.96
N ASN A 23 4.01 12.61 17.21
CA ASN A 23 3.19 11.49 17.64
C ASN A 23 2.85 10.55 16.48
N PHE A 24 2.37 9.34 16.80
CA PHE A 24 1.97 8.32 15.82
C PHE A 24 0.46 8.20 15.66
N LYS A 25 -0.34 9.14 16.18
CA LYS A 25 -1.80 9.16 15.96
C LYS A 25 -2.11 9.49 14.51
N GLU A 26 -3.25 9.04 14.02
CA GLU A 26 -3.69 9.28 12.64
C GLU A 26 -3.71 10.79 12.33
N VAL A 27 -3.07 11.19 11.23
CA VAL A 27 -2.90 12.60 10.84
C VAL A 27 -4.21 13.19 10.37
N ALA A 28 -4.89 12.53 9.44
CA ALA A 28 -6.18 12.94 8.94
C ALA A 28 -7.29 12.52 9.92
N LEU A 29 -8.17 13.45 10.31
CA LEU A 29 -9.18 13.22 11.34
C LEU A 29 -10.51 12.66 10.80
N GLY A 30 -10.69 12.62 9.47
CA GLY A 30 -11.92 12.18 8.82
C GLY A 30 -12.97 13.29 8.67
N TYR A 31 -14.02 13.01 7.92
CA TYR A 31 -15.16 13.90 7.77
C TYR A 31 -16.20 13.66 8.87
N THR A 32 -16.91 14.72 9.23
CA THR A 32 -18.20 14.59 9.93
C THR A 32 -19.30 14.21 8.94
N ALA A 33 -20.45 13.75 9.44
CA ALA A 33 -21.60 13.42 8.58
C ALA A 33 -22.04 14.62 7.71
N GLU A 34 -22.03 15.82 8.28
CA GLU A 34 -22.37 17.06 7.56
C GLU A 34 -21.38 17.36 6.44
N MET A 35 -20.08 17.23 6.71
CA MET A 35 -19.02 17.39 5.70
C MET A 35 -19.16 16.37 4.58
N ALA A 36 -19.42 15.10 4.90
CA ALA A 36 -19.59 14.05 3.94
C ALA A 36 -20.80 14.27 3.03
N VAL A 37 -21.97 14.60 3.60
CA VAL A 37 -23.17 14.91 2.84
C VAL A 37 -22.97 16.12 1.93
N ASN A 38 -22.32 17.18 2.45
CA ASN A 38 -22.03 18.38 1.66
C ASN A 38 -21.08 18.09 0.49
N GLU A 39 -20.01 17.32 0.72
CA GLU A 39 -19.09 16.89 -0.34
C GLU A 39 -19.76 15.95 -1.35
N ALA A 40 -20.56 15.00 -0.89
CA ALA A 40 -21.28 14.08 -1.77
C ALA A 40 -22.22 14.79 -2.75
N LYS A 41 -22.87 15.89 -2.32
CA LYS A 41 -23.70 16.75 -3.17
C LYS A 41 -22.95 17.45 -4.31
N ARG A 42 -21.62 17.45 -4.31
CA ARG A 42 -20.80 17.92 -5.45
C ARG A 42 -20.81 16.93 -6.62
N CYS A 43 -21.18 15.67 -6.39
CA CYS A 43 -21.28 14.67 -7.46
C CYS A 43 -22.46 14.99 -8.39
N ILE A 44 -22.21 15.03 -9.70
CA ILE A 44 -23.22 15.33 -10.74
C ILE A 44 -23.88 14.09 -11.32
N GLY A 45 -23.61 12.88 -10.79
CA GLY A 45 -24.23 11.66 -11.23
C GLY A 45 -23.98 11.30 -12.70
N CYS A 46 -22.72 11.33 -13.16
CA CYS A 46 -22.36 11.11 -14.57
C CYS A 46 -22.89 9.77 -15.11
N LYS A 47 -23.62 9.79 -16.23
CA LYS A 47 -24.18 8.59 -16.87
C LYS A 47 -23.10 7.55 -17.22
N ASN A 48 -21.92 7.99 -17.69
CA ASN A 48 -20.82 7.11 -18.12
C ASN A 48 -19.89 6.68 -16.97
N LYS A 49 -20.16 7.12 -15.73
CA LYS A 49 -19.40 6.77 -14.51
C LYS A 49 -17.88 6.72 -14.69
N PRO A 50 -17.19 7.79 -15.19
CA PRO A 50 -15.77 7.71 -15.50
C PRO A 50 -14.90 7.44 -14.27
N CYS A 51 -15.31 7.87 -13.08
CA CYS A 51 -14.63 7.57 -11.81
C CYS A 51 -14.60 6.08 -11.52
N GLN A 52 -15.66 5.31 -11.84
CA GLN A 52 -15.70 3.86 -11.68
C GLN A 52 -14.64 3.18 -12.53
N SER A 53 -14.44 3.60 -13.78
CA SER A 53 -13.37 3.06 -14.63
C SER A 53 -11.96 3.36 -14.14
N GLY A 54 -11.81 4.32 -13.24
CA GLY A 54 -10.56 4.63 -12.57
C GLY A 54 -10.31 3.82 -11.29
N CYS A 55 -11.28 3.02 -10.83
CA CYS A 55 -11.16 2.18 -9.64
C CYS A 55 -10.76 0.76 -10.03
N PRO A 56 -9.58 0.25 -9.61
CA PRO A 56 -9.13 -1.11 -9.94
C PRO A 56 -10.03 -2.24 -9.46
N VAL A 57 -10.87 -2.01 -8.45
CA VAL A 57 -11.85 -2.99 -7.96
C VAL A 57 -13.28 -2.71 -8.44
N GLY A 58 -13.49 -1.62 -9.21
CA GLY A 58 -14.75 -1.34 -9.89
C GLY A 58 -15.92 -0.91 -9.00
N ILE A 59 -15.67 -0.21 -7.89
CA ILE A 59 -16.74 0.33 -7.01
C ILE A 59 -17.69 1.20 -7.81
N ASP A 60 -19.02 1.02 -7.64
CA ASP A 60 -20.02 1.94 -8.19
C ASP A 60 -20.03 3.26 -7.42
N ILE A 61 -19.07 4.12 -7.79
CA ILE A 61 -18.82 5.38 -7.09
C ILE A 61 -20.03 6.32 -7.13
N PRO A 62 -20.71 6.57 -8.27
CA PRO A 62 -21.89 7.42 -8.28
C PRO A 62 -23.01 6.91 -7.39
N GLU A 63 -23.22 5.58 -7.30
CA GLU A 63 -24.26 4.98 -6.47
C GLU A 63 -23.96 5.21 -4.97
N PHE A 64 -22.75 4.86 -4.48
CA PHE A 64 -22.47 5.08 -3.07
C PHE A 64 -22.46 6.55 -2.68
N VAL A 65 -21.95 7.44 -3.55
CA VAL A 65 -21.94 8.89 -3.31
C VAL A 65 -23.36 9.45 -3.25
N ALA A 66 -24.30 8.95 -4.06
CA ALA A 66 -25.69 9.33 -4.00
C ALA A 66 -26.31 8.97 -2.64
N HIS A 67 -26.08 7.76 -2.12
CA HIS A 67 -26.53 7.36 -0.78
C HIS A 67 -25.93 8.24 0.32
N VAL A 68 -24.64 8.59 0.22
CA VAL A 68 -24.03 9.54 1.17
C VAL A 68 -24.73 10.90 1.12
N ALA A 69 -25.06 11.42 -0.07
CA ALA A 69 -25.76 12.71 -0.23
C ALA A 69 -27.17 12.70 0.38
N GLU A 70 -27.80 11.52 0.45
CA GLU A 70 -29.11 11.28 1.08
C GLU A 70 -29.03 11.05 2.60
N GLY A 71 -27.81 10.82 3.12
CA GLY A 71 -27.59 10.50 4.53
C GLY A 71 -27.79 9.01 4.86
N ASP A 72 -27.94 8.16 3.85
CA ASP A 72 -28.03 6.70 3.99
C ASP A 72 -26.63 6.07 3.89
N PHE A 73 -25.89 6.14 4.99
CA PHE A 73 -24.48 5.72 5.04
C PHE A 73 -24.33 4.20 5.01
N GLU A 74 -25.33 3.45 5.53
CA GLU A 74 -25.29 2.01 5.47
C GLU A 74 -25.51 1.50 4.05
N ALA A 75 -26.46 2.03 3.31
CA ALA A 75 -26.65 1.69 1.90
C ALA A 75 -25.39 2.04 1.09
N ALA A 76 -24.74 3.19 1.37
CA ALA A 76 -23.47 3.56 0.74
C ALA A 76 -22.36 2.51 1.03
N TYR A 77 -22.26 2.02 2.27
CA TYR A 77 -21.31 0.96 2.62
C TYR A 77 -21.59 -0.34 1.87
N GLN A 78 -22.83 -0.74 1.78
CA GLN A 78 -23.22 -1.98 1.07
C GLN A 78 -22.83 -1.90 -0.42
N VAL A 79 -22.96 -0.75 -1.06
CA VAL A 79 -22.48 -0.54 -2.44
C VAL A 79 -20.98 -0.75 -2.56
N ILE A 80 -20.19 -0.16 -1.65
CA ILE A 80 -18.73 -0.30 -1.63
C ILE A 80 -18.33 -1.76 -1.39
N ASN A 81 -18.96 -2.43 -0.43
CA ASN A 81 -18.64 -3.79 0.01
C ASN A 81 -18.92 -4.87 -1.06
N ARG A 82 -19.78 -4.58 -2.05
CA ARG A 82 -19.96 -5.48 -3.23
C ARG A 82 -18.63 -5.66 -4.00
N SER A 83 -17.78 -4.66 -4.03
CA SER A 83 -16.57 -4.62 -4.86
C SER A 83 -15.28 -4.57 -4.07
N SER A 84 -15.26 -4.01 -2.87
CA SER A 84 -14.07 -3.81 -2.04
C SER A 84 -14.18 -4.57 -0.72
N SER A 85 -13.17 -5.39 -0.41
CA SER A 85 -13.06 -6.11 0.86
C SER A 85 -12.31 -5.33 1.95
N LEU A 86 -11.71 -4.17 1.61
CA LEU A 86 -10.89 -3.35 2.51
C LEU A 86 -11.21 -1.84 2.38
N PRO A 87 -12.48 -1.42 2.51
CA PRO A 87 -12.87 -0.03 2.24
C PRO A 87 -12.23 0.98 3.20
N ALA A 88 -12.08 0.66 4.48
CA ALA A 88 -11.46 1.55 5.46
C ALA A 88 -9.96 1.78 5.17
N VAL A 89 -9.28 0.79 4.59
CA VAL A 89 -7.90 0.90 4.10
C VAL A 89 -7.86 1.76 2.83
N CYS A 90 -8.69 1.44 1.83
CA CYS A 90 -8.68 2.12 0.53
C CYS A 90 -8.96 3.62 0.66
N GLY A 91 -9.93 4.02 1.46
CA GLY A 91 -10.25 5.42 1.72
C GLY A 91 -9.08 6.24 2.31
N ARG A 92 -8.10 5.54 2.96
CA ARG A 92 -6.91 6.17 3.55
C ARG A 92 -5.68 6.19 2.65
N VAL A 93 -5.45 5.11 1.88
CA VAL A 93 -4.14 4.90 1.24
C VAL A 93 -4.15 4.88 -0.29
N CYS A 94 -5.30 4.81 -0.94
CA CYS A 94 -5.38 4.89 -2.40
C CYS A 94 -4.83 6.21 -2.93
N PRO A 95 -4.09 6.22 -4.03
CA PRO A 95 -3.70 7.43 -4.74
C PRO A 95 -4.87 7.92 -5.62
N GLN A 96 -5.95 8.38 -4.99
CA GLN A 96 -7.22 8.73 -5.65
C GLN A 96 -7.02 9.79 -6.74
N GLU A 97 -6.08 10.71 -6.55
CA GLU A 97 -5.73 11.78 -7.50
C GLU A 97 -5.30 11.28 -8.87
N SER A 98 -4.73 10.06 -8.94
CA SER A 98 -4.34 9.40 -10.20
C SER A 98 -5.30 8.30 -10.65
N GLN A 99 -6.36 8.03 -9.89
CA GLN A 99 -7.32 6.95 -10.11
C GLN A 99 -8.75 7.50 -10.27
N CYS A 100 -9.64 7.19 -9.31
CA CYS A 100 -11.05 7.57 -9.39
C CYS A 100 -11.26 9.11 -9.43
N GLU A 101 -10.57 9.86 -8.58
CA GLU A 101 -10.66 11.34 -8.58
C GLU A 101 -10.03 11.94 -9.84
N GLY A 102 -8.93 11.35 -10.34
CA GLY A 102 -8.30 11.75 -11.60
C GLY A 102 -9.17 11.55 -12.85
N LYS A 103 -10.22 10.70 -12.76
CA LYS A 103 -11.22 10.51 -13.81
C LYS A 103 -12.52 11.27 -13.58
N CYS A 104 -12.65 11.96 -12.44
CA CYS A 104 -13.87 12.68 -12.09
C CYS A 104 -14.14 13.84 -13.05
N THR A 105 -15.33 13.89 -13.65
CA THR A 105 -15.75 14.95 -14.59
C THR A 105 -15.68 16.35 -13.94
N ARG A 106 -15.93 16.46 -12.64
CA ARG A 106 -15.77 17.73 -11.89
C ARG A 106 -14.33 18.24 -11.95
N GLY A 107 -13.35 17.32 -11.97
CA GLY A 107 -11.91 17.64 -12.04
C GLY A 107 -11.46 18.32 -13.32
N ILE A 108 -12.29 18.37 -14.38
CA ILE A 108 -11.94 19.03 -15.65
C ILE A 108 -11.86 20.56 -15.49
N LYS A 109 -12.74 21.15 -14.70
CA LYS A 109 -12.83 22.63 -14.51
C LYS A 109 -12.60 23.06 -13.07
N ASN A 110 -12.75 22.14 -12.12
CA ASN A 110 -12.72 22.40 -10.69
C ASN A 110 -11.93 21.29 -10.01
N GLU A 111 -11.91 21.25 -8.68
CA GLU A 111 -11.43 20.08 -7.95
C GLU A 111 -12.41 18.90 -8.09
N PRO A 112 -11.92 17.66 -8.25
CA PRO A 112 -12.76 16.46 -8.28
C PRO A 112 -13.56 16.32 -6.98
N VAL A 113 -14.58 15.47 -7.00
CA VAL A 113 -15.24 15.03 -5.75
C VAL A 113 -14.23 14.25 -4.92
N ALA A 114 -14.19 14.48 -3.62
CA ALA A 114 -13.29 13.83 -2.67
C ALA A 114 -13.71 12.36 -2.40
N ILE A 115 -13.64 11.53 -3.43
CA ILE A 115 -14.17 10.16 -3.44
C ILE A 115 -13.54 9.31 -2.33
N GLY A 116 -12.22 9.35 -2.19
CA GLY A 116 -11.53 8.57 -1.16
C GLY A 116 -11.88 9.02 0.26
N ARG A 117 -12.12 10.32 0.47
CA ARG A 117 -12.55 10.85 1.78
C ARG A 117 -13.97 10.41 2.13
N LEU A 118 -14.86 10.32 1.12
CA LEU A 118 -16.21 9.76 1.28
C LEU A 118 -16.19 8.26 1.54
N GLU A 119 -15.37 7.49 0.81
CA GLU A 119 -15.16 6.05 1.05
C GLU A 119 -14.67 5.80 2.48
N ARG A 120 -13.68 6.57 2.94
CA ARG A 120 -13.20 6.50 4.31
C ARG A 120 -14.31 6.79 5.32
N PHE A 121 -15.05 7.88 5.13
CA PHE A 121 -16.15 8.26 6.03
C PHE A 121 -17.19 7.15 6.16
N VAL A 122 -17.63 6.59 5.03
CA VAL A 122 -18.63 5.50 4.98
C VAL A 122 -18.12 4.26 5.72
N ALA A 123 -16.86 3.87 5.48
CA ALA A 123 -16.28 2.70 6.14
C ALA A 123 -16.09 2.92 7.66
N ASP A 124 -15.68 4.10 8.08
CA ASP A 124 -15.53 4.45 9.49
C ASP A 124 -16.90 4.49 10.19
N TRP A 125 -17.90 5.10 9.55
CA TRP A 125 -19.26 5.16 10.06
C TRP A 125 -19.87 3.77 10.24
N HIS A 126 -19.76 2.89 9.23
CA HIS A 126 -20.24 1.51 9.33
C HIS A 126 -19.61 0.78 10.51
N ARG A 127 -18.28 0.85 10.62
CA ARG A 127 -17.54 0.22 11.71
C ARG A 127 -17.99 0.67 13.11
N GLU A 128 -18.35 1.94 13.25
CA GLU A 128 -18.74 2.55 14.52
C GLU A 128 -20.21 2.32 14.89
N ASN A 129 -21.07 2.15 13.90
CA ASN A 129 -22.53 2.11 14.11
C ASN A 129 -23.17 0.74 13.81
N VAL A 130 -22.51 -0.14 13.04
CA VAL A 130 -23.08 -1.43 12.65
C VAL A 130 -22.26 -2.57 13.24
N HIS A 131 -22.91 -3.38 14.09
CA HIS A 131 -22.27 -4.46 14.82
C HIS A 131 -22.84 -5.84 14.47
N THR A 132 -23.61 -5.95 13.38
CA THR A 132 -24.14 -7.22 12.89
C THR A 132 -23.02 -8.10 12.35
N ALA A 133 -23.09 -9.39 12.66
CA ALA A 133 -22.15 -10.34 12.07
C ALA A 133 -22.38 -10.47 10.56
N PRO A 134 -21.31 -10.61 9.74
CA PRO A 134 -21.47 -10.88 8.32
C PRO A 134 -22.18 -12.21 8.11
N ILE A 135 -22.92 -12.33 7.01
CA ILE A 135 -23.53 -13.59 6.58
C ILE A 135 -22.38 -14.50 6.15
N VAL A 136 -22.31 -15.67 6.76
CA VAL A 136 -21.38 -16.74 6.36
C VAL A 136 -22.10 -17.59 5.30
N PRO A 137 -21.60 -17.65 4.04
CA PRO A 137 -22.18 -18.50 3.03
C PRO A 137 -22.06 -19.98 3.39
N GLU A 138 -22.98 -20.80 2.87
CA GLU A 138 -22.85 -22.26 2.98
C GLU A 138 -21.60 -22.73 2.23
N TRP A 139 -20.93 -23.74 2.79
CA TRP A 139 -19.75 -24.33 2.15
C TRP A 139 -20.13 -25.01 0.83
N ASN A 140 -19.45 -24.61 -0.25
CA ASN A 140 -19.69 -25.12 -1.59
C ASN A 140 -18.97 -26.45 -1.91
N GLY A 141 -18.25 -27.04 -0.96
CA GLY A 141 -17.53 -28.32 -1.13
C GLY A 141 -16.04 -28.17 -1.48
N HIS A 142 -15.58 -26.97 -1.83
CA HIS A 142 -14.26 -26.71 -2.40
C HIS A 142 -13.33 -25.94 -1.45
N LYS A 143 -11.99 -26.17 -1.59
CA LYS A 143 -10.95 -25.54 -0.77
C LYS A 143 -9.93 -24.80 -1.61
N VAL A 144 -9.55 -23.60 -1.17
CA VAL A 144 -8.51 -22.78 -1.82
C VAL A 144 -7.49 -22.31 -0.78
N ALA A 145 -6.19 -22.41 -1.11
CA ALA A 145 -5.11 -21.85 -0.31
C ALA A 145 -4.66 -20.48 -0.87
N ILE A 146 -4.42 -19.54 0.02
CA ILE A 146 -3.89 -18.22 -0.29
C ILE A 146 -2.51 -18.09 0.37
N ILE A 147 -1.48 -17.74 -0.38
CA ILE A 147 -0.12 -17.52 0.10
C ILE A 147 0.14 -16.01 0.18
N GLY A 148 0.20 -15.49 1.41
CA GLY A 148 0.40 -14.09 1.72
C GLY A 148 -0.92 -13.37 2.06
N ALA A 149 -0.97 -12.81 3.27
CA ALA A 149 -2.10 -12.06 3.81
C ALA A 149 -1.99 -10.54 3.54
N GLY A 150 -1.37 -10.15 2.43
CA GLY A 150 -1.34 -8.77 1.95
C GLY A 150 -2.64 -8.40 1.21
N PRO A 151 -2.76 -7.18 0.66
CA PRO A 151 -3.99 -6.69 0.01
C PRO A 151 -4.55 -7.61 -1.06
N ALA A 152 -3.69 -8.22 -1.90
CA ALA A 152 -4.10 -9.15 -2.95
C ALA A 152 -4.73 -10.42 -2.34
N GLY A 153 -4.02 -11.04 -1.38
CA GLY A 153 -4.48 -12.26 -0.72
C GLY A 153 -5.75 -12.05 0.10
N LEU A 154 -5.84 -10.96 0.85
CA LEU A 154 -7.04 -10.61 1.63
C LEU A 154 -8.27 -10.41 0.73
N THR A 155 -8.08 -9.76 -0.44
CA THR A 155 -9.18 -9.57 -1.40
C THR A 155 -9.59 -10.88 -2.04
N ALA A 156 -8.63 -11.70 -2.50
CA ALA A 156 -8.93 -13.02 -3.06
C ALA A 156 -9.65 -13.91 -2.03
N ALA A 157 -9.18 -13.91 -0.77
CA ALA A 157 -9.80 -14.66 0.32
C ALA A 157 -11.24 -14.21 0.58
N GLY A 158 -11.48 -12.90 0.65
CA GLY A 158 -12.82 -12.35 0.87
C GLY A 158 -13.79 -12.66 -0.25
N ASP A 159 -13.37 -12.51 -1.51
CA ASP A 159 -14.23 -12.80 -2.65
C ASP A 159 -14.55 -14.30 -2.78
N LEU A 160 -13.59 -15.19 -2.56
CA LEU A 160 -13.82 -16.64 -2.53
C LEU A 160 -14.70 -17.08 -1.35
N ALA A 161 -14.49 -16.50 -0.17
CA ALA A 161 -15.33 -16.79 0.99
C ALA A 161 -16.79 -16.41 0.74
N LYS A 162 -17.06 -15.28 0.08
CA LYS A 162 -18.43 -14.88 -0.33
C LYS A 162 -19.11 -15.90 -1.27
N LEU A 163 -18.32 -16.69 -2.00
CA LEU A 163 -18.80 -17.78 -2.87
C LEU A 163 -18.95 -19.14 -2.16
N GLY A 164 -18.66 -19.18 -0.85
CA GLY A 164 -18.79 -20.40 -0.05
C GLY A 164 -17.56 -21.31 -0.05
N TYR A 165 -16.42 -20.87 -0.60
CA TYR A 165 -15.17 -21.64 -0.53
C TYR A 165 -14.63 -21.68 0.90
N LYS A 166 -14.06 -22.84 1.28
CA LYS A 166 -13.20 -22.91 2.46
C LYS A 166 -11.82 -22.36 2.12
N VAL A 167 -11.50 -21.19 2.64
CA VAL A 167 -10.26 -20.47 2.34
C VAL A 167 -9.32 -20.49 3.54
N THR A 168 -8.05 -20.89 3.32
CA THR A 168 -6.99 -20.75 4.31
C THR A 168 -5.91 -19.83 3.77
N VAL A 169 -5.60 -18.79 4.53
CA VAL A 169 -4.55 -17.80 4.22
C VAL A 169 -3.30 -18.11 5.02
N TYR A 170 -2.21 -18.46 4.35
CA TYR A 170 -0.90 -18.70 4.94
C TYR A 170 -0.05 -17.43 4.90
N GLU A 171 0.36 -16.94 6.06
CA GLU A 171 1.16 -15.73 6.22
C GLU A 171 2.52 -16.04 6.86
N ALA A 172 3.60 -15.55 6.25
CA ALA A 172 4.95 -15.75 6.77
C ALA A 172 5.23 -15.00 8.08
N LEU A 173 4.61 -13.84 8.24
CA LEU A 173 4.74 -13.01 9.44
C LEU A 173 3.81 -13.50 10.57
N HIS A 174 4.02 -12.97 11.78
CA HIS A 174 3.22 -13.30 12.96
C HIS A 174 1.84 -12.63 12.98
N VAL A 175 1.56 -11.71 12.05
CA VAL A 175 0.26 -11.06 11.86
C VAL A 175 -0.07 -10.95 10.37
N ALA A 176 -1.34 -11.08 10.04
CA ALA A 176 -1.85 -10.84 8.70
C ALA A 176 -1.91 -9.35 8.36
N GLY A 177 -1.92 -9.01 7.08
CA GLY A 177 -2.03 -7.64 6.56
C GLY A 177 -0.90 -7.22 5.63
N GLY A 178 0.23 -7.95 5.61
CA GLY A 178 1.36 -7.64 4.75
C GLY A 178 1.82 -6.19 4.88
N VAL A 179 2.00 -5.49 3.76
CA VAL A 179 2.46 -4.09 3.73
C VAL A 179 1.56 -3.12 4.52
N LEU A 180 0.29 -3.44 4.72
CA LEU A 180 -0.62 -2.63 5.54
C LEU A 180 -0.19 -2.61 7.02
N MET A 181 0.45 -3.68 7.47
CA MET A 181 0.94 -3.82 8.85
C MET A 181 2.40 -3.42 9.01
N TYR A 182 3.29 -3.87 8.12
CA TYR A 182 4.73 -3.61 8.26
C TYR A 182 5.20 -2.32 7.58
N GLY A 183 4.57 -1.92 6.45
CA GLY A 183 5.08 -0.87 5.58
C GLY A 183 4.45 0.50 5.83
N ILE A 184 3.12 0.58 5.85
CA ILE A 184 2.41 1.86 6.00
C ILE A 184 2.40 2.28 7.48
N PRO A 185 2.82 3.52 7.82
CA PRO A 185 2.90 3.97 9.21
C PRO A 185 1.55 4.06 9.92
N GLU A 186 1.58 3.91 11.26
CA GLU A 186 0.42 4.04 12.14
C GLU A 186 -0.32 5.36 11.95
N PHE A 187 0.41 6.46 11.75
CA PHE A 187 -0.17 7.79 11.57
C PHE A 187 -0.85 8.02 10.21
N ARG A 188 -0.72 7.08 9.25
CA ARG A 188 -1.47 7.05 7.98
C ARG A 188 -2.55 5.99 7.95
N LEU A 189 -2.26 4.83 8.51
CA LEU A 189 -3.14 3.67 8.56
C LEU A 189 -3.02 3.00 9.92
N PRO A 190 -3.88 3.34 10.89
CA PRO A 190 -3.90 2.70 12.19
C PRO A 190 -4.06 1.19 12.08
N LYS A 191 -3.22 0.42 12.79
CA LYS A 191 -3.19 -1.04 12.69
C LYS A 191 -4.46 -1.69 13.21
N ALA A 192 -5.15 -1.02 14.13
CA ALA A 192 -6.46 -1.47 14.62
C ALA A 192 -7.50 -1.53 13.47
N ILE A 193 -7.45 -0.61 12.52
CA ILE A 193 -8.35 -0.61 11.35
C ILE A 193 -8.05 -1.82 10.46
N VAL A 194 -6.79 -2.07 10.16
CA VAL A 194 -6.38 -3.25 9.36
C VAL A 194 -6.81 -4.55 10.05
N GLN A 195 -6.62 -4.63 11.37
CA GLN A 195 -7.02 -5.81 12.14
C GLN A 195 -8.53 -6.04 12.09
N GLN A 196 -9.34 -4.98 12.17
CA GLN A 196 -10.81 -5.09 12.08
C GLN A 196 -11.28 -5.60 10.72
N GLU A 197 -10.66 -5.15 9.61
CA GLU A 197 -10.95 -5.68 8.27
C GLU A 197 -10.63 -7.19 8.19
N ILE A 198 -9.47 -7.60 8.73
CA ILE A 198 -9.07 -9.01 8.79
C ILE A 198 -10.03 -9.83 9.69
N ASP A 199 -10.45 -9.29 10.81
CA ASP A 199 -11.40 -9.95 11.72
C ASP A 199 -12.79 -10.08 11.06
N GLY A 200 -13.15 -9.17 10.17
CA GLY A 200 -14.32 -9.31 9.30
C GLY A 200 -14.23 -10.54 8.38
N LEU A 201 -13.08 -10.77 7.76
CA LEU A 201 -12.82 -11.96 6.94
C LEU A 201 -12.85 -13.25 7.77
N LYS A 202 -12.27 -13.24 8.96
CA LYS A 202 -12.36 -14.39 9.90
C LYS A 202 -13.80 -14.72 10.27
N LYS A 203 -14.63 -13.71 10.53
CA LYS A 203 -16.06 -13.89 10.79
C LYS A 203 -16.83 -14.45 9.60
N MET A 204 -16.35 -14.27 8.38
CA MET A 204 -16.88 -14.91 7.18
C MET A 204 -16.39 -16.35 6.94
N GLY A 205 -15.56 -16.89 7.85
CA GLY A 205 -15.05 -18.27 7.77
C GLY A 205 -13.69 -18.42 7.09
N VAL A 206 -12.95 -17.33 6.88
CA VAL A 206 -11.56 -17.41 6.38
C VAL A 206 -10.61 -17.79 7.51
N ASP A 207 -9.86 -18.87 7.34
CA ASP A 207 -8.83 -19.31 8.26
C ASP A 207 -7.49 -18.59 7.98
N PHE A 208 -6.78 -18.21 9.05
CA PHE A 208 -5.47 -17.55 8.94
C PHE A 208 -4.40 -18.31 9.72
N GLU A 209 -3.40 -18.81 9.00
CA GLU A 209 -2.23 -19.52 9.54
C GLU A 209 -1.00 -18.61 9.43
N CYS A 210 -0.68 -17.91 10.51
CA CYS A 210 0.50 -17.05 10.61
C CYS A 210 1.77 -17.84 10.97
N ASN A 211 2.96 -17.25 10.77
CA ASN A 211 4.27 -17.90 10.92
C ASN A 211 4.48 -19.09 9.99
N MET A 212 3.76 -19.12 8.88
CA MET A 212 3.82 -20.18 7.87
C MET A 212 4.54 -19.70 6.61
N VAL A 213 5.83 -19.98 6.53
CA VAL A 213 6.67 -19.61 5.38
C VAL A 213 6.54 -20.69 4.30
N ILE A 214 5.61 -20.50 3.36
CA ILE A 214 5.43 -21.42 2.23
C ILE A 214 6.67 -21.43 1.36
N GLY A 215 7.11 -22.64 0.98
CA GLY A 215 8.41 -22.93 0.38
C GLY A 215 9.49 -23.33 1.42
N LYS A 216 9.15 -23.28 2.73
CA LYS A 216 10.01 -23.79 3.82
C LYS A 216 9.27 -24.77 4.72
N VAL A 217 8.09 -24.41 5.22
CA VAL A 217 7.27 -25.26 6.09
C VAL A 217 6.44 -26.22 5.26
N LEU A 218 5.81 -25.71 4.21
CA LEU A 218 5.03 -26.45 3.22
C LEU A 218 5.37 -25.91 1.83
N THR A 219 5.31 -26.77 0.83
CA THR A 219 5.40 -26.42 -0.59
C THR A 219 4.01 -26.26 -1.20
N ILE A 220 3.93 -25.66 -2.39
CA ILE A 220 2.67 -25.58 -3.16
C ILE A 220 2.18 -26.99 -3.53
N ASP A 221 3.11 -27.90 -3.85
CA ASP A 221 2.78 -29.28 -4.21
C ASP A 221 2.16 -30.05 -3.02
N GLU A 222 2.67 -29.88 -1.80
CA GLU A 222 2.07 -30.45 -0.58
C GLU A 222 0.69 -29.84 -0.30
N LEU A 223 0.52 -28.51 -0.45
CA LEU A 223 -0.79 -27.87 -0.29
C LEU A 223 -1.84 -28.47 -1.24
N MET A 224 -1.50 -28.67 -2.51
CA MET A 224 -2.43 -29.23 -3.49
C MET A 224 -2.62 -30.74 -3.34
N GLY A 225 -1.54 -31.49 -3.08
CA GLY A 225 -1.56 -32.95 -2.98
C GLY A 225 -2.04 -33.46 -1.63
N GLU A 226 -1.31 -33.17 -0.55
CA GLU A 226 -1.59 -33.74 0.77
C GLU A 226 -2.73 -33.03 1.50
N TYR A 227 -2.77 -31.69 1.40
CA TYR A 227 -3.79 -30.88 2.07
C TYR A 227 -5.08 -30.75 1.25
N GLY A 228 -5.06 -31.16 -0.04
CA GLY A 228 -6.25 -31.23 -0.91
C GLY A 228 -6.84 -29.87 -1.29
N TYR A 229 -6.01 -28.84 -1.42
CA TYR A 229 -6.45 -27.57 -2.02
C TYR A 229 -6.54 -27.71 -3.54
N GLU A 230 -7.68 -27.29 -4.10
CA GLU A 230 -7.95 -27.44 -5.53
C GLU A 230 -7.31 -26.33 -6.36
N ALA A 231 -7.07 -25.19 -5.73
CA ALA A 231 -6.31 -24.07 -6.29
C ALA A 231 -5.48 -23.35 -5.22
N VAL A 232 -4.41 -22.70 -5.67
CA VAL A 232 -3.53 -21.88 -4.83
C VAL A 232 -3.39 -20.48 -5.44
N PHE A 233 -3.58 -19.44 -4.64
CA PHE A 233 -3.27 -18.07 -5.04
C PHE A 233 -1.97 -17.60 -4.37
N VAL A 234 -1.02 -17.08 -5.16
CA VAL A 234 0.26 -16.54 -4.69
C VAL A 234 0.19 -15.01 -4.67
N GLY A 235 0.00 -14.45 -3.50
CA GLY A 235 0.00 -13.02 -3.20
C GLY A 235 1.14 -12.61 -2.26
N SER A 236 2.31 -13.23 -2.40
CA SER A 236 3.48 -13.08 -1.50
C SER A 236 4.13 -11.69 -1.53
N GLY A 237 3.69 -10.81 -2.43
CA GLY A 237 4.16 -9.44 -2.53
C GLY A 237 5.60 -9.29 -3.03
N ALA A 238 6.19 -8.11 -2.78
CA ALA A 238 7.57 -7.76 -3.12
C ALA A 238 8.23 -7.08 -1.91
N GLY A 239 8.89 -7.87 -1.07
CA GLY A 239 9.48 -7.40 0.18
C GLY A 239 11.02 -7.32 0.18
N LEU A 240 11.70 -7.79 -0.88
CA LEU A 240 13.16 -7.78 -0.96
C LEU A 240 13.64 -6.38 -1.37
N PRO A 241 14.35 -5.63 -0.48
CA PRO A 241 14.76 -4.26 -0.74
C PRO A 241 15.84 -4.18 -1.82
N ARG A 242 15.88 -3.05 -2.53
CA ARG A 242 16.93 -2.72 -3.48
C ARG A 242 17.88 -1.69 -2.90
N PHE A 243 19.15 -1.87 -3.23
CA PHE A 243 20.24 -0.95 -2.91
C PHE A 243 20.83 -0.38 -4.20
N MET A 244 21.66 0.65 -4.08
CA MET A 244 22.30 1.32 -5.22
C MET A 244 23.54 0.58 -5.73
N GLY A 245 24.19 -0.19 -4.86
CA GLY A 245 25.50 -0.78 -5.13
C GLY A 245 26.65 0.21 -4.98
N ILE A 246 26.49 1.22 -4.13
CA ILE A 246 27.53 2.24 -3.86
C ILE A 246 28.36 1.87 -2.63
N PRO A 247 29.61 2.38 -2.51
CA PRO A 247 30.42 2.20 -1.32
C PRO A 247 29.72 2.69 -0.04
N GLY A 248 29.86 1.94 1.04
CA GLY A 248 29.33 2.29 2.35
C GLY A 248 27.90 1.83 2.66
N GLU A 249 27.20 1.17 1.75
CA GLU A 249 25.84 0.66 2.01
C GLU A 249 25.76 -0.42 3.12
N SER A 250 26.88 -1.02 3.51
CA SER A 250 26.97 -1.98 4.63
C SER A 250 27.34 -1.36 5.97
N LEU A 251 27.51 -0.04 6.05
CA LEU A 251 27.85 0.66 7.28
C LEU A 251 26.72 0.57 8.32
N LYS A 252 27.09 0.62 9.59
CA LYS A 252 26.13 0.75 10.69
C LYS A 252 25.38 2.08 10.57
N GLY A 253 24.05 2.03 10.62
CA GLY A 253 23.19 3.20 10.40
C GLY A 253 22.66 3.33 8.98
N VAL A 254 22.99 2.40 8.07
CA VAL A 254 22.31 2.25 6.78
C VAL A 254 21.20 1.20 6.93
N TYR A 255 19.99 1.56 6.51
CA TYR A 255 18.80 0.71 6.53
C TYR A 255 18.15 0.69 5.17
N SER A 256 17.48 -0.40 4.83
CA SER A 256 16.41 -0.33 3.86
C SER A 256 15.15 0.28 4.49
N ALA A 257 14.32 0.95 3.69
CA ALA A 257 13.05 1.47 4.19
C ALA A 257 12.16 0.35 4.73
N ASN A 258 12.18 -0.83 4.10
CA ASN A 258 11.41 -2.00 4.57
C ASN A 258 11.85 -2.42 5.98
N GLU A 259 13.14 -2.50 6.25
CA GLU A 259 13.65 -2.84 7.59
C GLU A 259 13.24 -1.78 8.61
N PHE A 260 13.48 -0.50 8.29
CA PHE A 260 13.19 0.61 9.18
C PHE A 260 11.69 0.69 9.53
N LEU A 261 10.84 0.60 8.50
CA LEU A 261 9.39 0.64 8.68
C LEU A 261 8.83 -0.62 9.35
N THR A 262 9.39 -1.80 9.07
CA THR A 262 9.00 -3.03 9.79
C THR A 262 9.28 -2.92 11.28
N ARG A 263 10.45 -2.42 11.67
CA ARG A 263 10.79 -2.19 13.07
C ARG A 263 9.83 -1.18 13.72
N SER A 264 9.54 -0.08 13.04
CA SER A 264 8.64 0.95 13.53
C SER A 264 7.20 0.46 13.62
N ASN A 265 6.64 -0.07 12.53
CA ASN A 265 5.20 -0.35 12.41
C ASN A 265 4.82 -1.72 12.97
N LEU A 266 5.38 -2.81 12.39
CA LEU A 266 5.04 -4.18 12.79
C LEU A 266 5.54 -4.49 14.20
N MET A 267 6.81 -4.14 14.46
CA MET A 267 7.45 -4.39 15.76
C MET A 267 7.20 -3.28 16.79
N LYS A 268 6.46 -2.24 16.38
CA LYS A 268 6.02 -1.12 17.25
C LYS A 268 7.16 -0.41 18.00
N ALA A 269 8.32 -0.25 17.36
CA ALA A 269 9.48 0.36 17.99
C ALA A 269 9.26 1.81 18.48
N TYR A 270 8.21 2.47 18.00
CA TYR A 270 7.79 3.80 18.45
C TYR A 270 7.13 3.80 19.84
N LEU A 271 6.72 2.66 20.36
CA LEU A 271 6.11 2.57 21.70
C LEU A 271 7.19 2.57 22.79
N PRO A 272 7.02 3.32 23.88
CA PRO A 272 7.99 3.32 24.99
C PRO A 272 8.21 1.94 25.64
N THR A 273 7.21 1.05 25.53
CA THR A 273 7.27 -0.32 26.05
C THR A 273 7.90 -1.33 25.09
N SER A 274 8.19 -0.93 23.84
CA SER A 274 8.79 -1.81 22.85
C SER A 274 10.25 -2.14 23.21
N LYS A 275 10.61 -3.41 23.01
CA LYS A 275 11.99 -3.88 23.15
C LYS A 275 12.71 -3.98 21.81
N THR A 276 12.05 -3.63 20.72
CA THR A 276 12.63 -3.66 19.37
C THR A 276 13.69 -2.56 19.24
N PRO A 277 14.95 -2.91 18.96
CA PRO A 277 15.97 -1.90 18.77
C PRO A 277 15.72 -1.16 17.46
N ILE A 278 15.66 0.16 17.54
CA ILE A 278 15.67 1.05 16.38
C ILE A 278 16.64 2.20 16.69
N ARG A 279 17.59 2.41 15.80
CA ARG A 279 18.45 3.58 15.88
C ARG A 279 17.86 4.65 14.99
N THR A 280 17.48 5.73 15.60
CA THR A 280 17.21 6.99 14.92
C THR A 280 18.39 7.91 15.13
N GLY A 281 19.01 8.35 14.05
CA GLY A 281 20.04 9.37 14.11
C GLY A 281 19.43 10.75 14.34
N LYS A 282 20.30 11.73 14.53
CA LYS A 282 19.92 13.14 14.59
C LYS A 282 19.68 13.73 13.21
N LYS A 283 20.52 13.34 12.23
CA LYS A 283 20.45 13.77 10.83
C LYS A 283 20.27 12.57 9.93
N VAL A 284 19.08 12.44 9.34
CA VAL A 284 18.68 11.28 8.54
C VAL A 284 18.56 11.67 7.06
N ALA A 285 19.18 10.91 6.17
CA ALA A 285 18.93 10.98 4.74
C ALA A 285 18.09 9.80 4.29
N VAL A 286 16.92 10.07 3.68
CA VAL A 286 16.07 9.06 3.04
C VAL A 286 16.23 9.17 1.53
N VAL A 287 16.76 8.13 0.91
CA VAL A 287 17.07 8.10 -0.51
C VAL A 287 15.89 7.51 -1.28
N GLY A 288 15.20 8.37 -2.02
CA GLY A 288 14.01 8.00 -2.81
C GLY A 288 12.94 9.08 -2.79
N GLY A 289 11.93 8.98 -3.66
CA GLY A 289 10.88 9.99 -3.80
C GLY A 289 9.45 9.42 -3.84
N GLY A 290 9.27 8.14 -3.53
CA GLY A 290 7.94 7.48 -3.49
C GLY A 290 7.26 7.59 -2.14
N ASN A 291 6.03 7.04 -2.03
CA ASN A 291 5.28 7.02 -0.77
C ASN A 291 6.07 6.38 0.37
N VAL A 292 6.83 5.32 0.10
CA VAL A 292 7.67 4.64 1.10
C VAL A 292 8.78 5.57 1.63
N ALA A 293 9.31 6.46 0.79
CA ALA A 293 10.29 7.47 1.23
C ALA A 293 9.65 8.52 2.15
N MET A 294 8.43 8.99 1.81
CA MET A 294 7.66 9.89 2.69
C MET A 294 7.36 9.21 4.03
N ASP A 295 6.93 7.96 4.00
CA ASP A 295 6.64 7.16 5.20
C ASP A 295 7.88 6.99 6.10
N ALA A 296 9.03 6.65 5.50
CA ALA A 296 10.29 6.49 6.24
C ALA A 296 10.77 7.82 6.83
N ALA A 297 10.73 8.91 6.07
CA ALA A 297 11.17 10.23 6.52
C ALA A 297 10.30 10.77 7.66
N ARG A 298 8.97 10.70 7.51
CA ARG A 298 8.02 11.13 8.53
C ARG A 298 8.07 10.26 9.78
N SER A 299 8.37 8.95 9.63
CA SER A 299 8.61 8.05 10.77
C SER A 299 9.92 8.38 11.49
N ALA A 300 11.00 8.65 10.76
CA ALA A 300 12.30 9.04 11.37
C ALA A 300 12.16 10.31 12.19
N LEU A 301 11.44 11.31 11.68
CA LEU A 301 11.18 12.56 12.42
C LEU A 301 10.44 12.29 13.73
N ARG A 302 9.37 11.48 13.71
CA ARG A 302 8.59 11.10 14.90
C ARG A 302 9.37 10.26 15.91
N LEU A 303 10.36 9.52 15.44
CA LEU A 303 11.25 8.73 16.28
C LEU A 303 12.40 9.56 16.90
N GLY A 304 12.46 10.87 16.65
CA GLY A 304 13.35 11.81 17.31
C GLY A 304 14.50 12.35 16.46
N ALA A 305 14.51 12.15 15.15
CA ALA A 305 15.46 12.83 14.28
C ALA A 305 15.27 14.36 14.35
N GLU A 306 16.37 15.10 14.43
CA GLU A 306 16.35 16.58 14.47
C GLU A 306 16.22 17.17 13.05
N THR A 307 16.82 16.50 12.07
CA THR A 307 16.77 16.91 10.66
C THR A 307 16.61 15.69 9.77
N VAL A 308 15.64 15.73 8.86
CA VAL A 308 15.41 14.66 7.90
C VAL A 308 15.43 15.21 6.48
N TYR A 309 16.22 14.59 5.63
CA TYR A 309 16.33 14.93 4.20
C TYR A 309 15.69 13.83 3.35
N ILE A 310 14.89 14.23 2.37
CA ILE A 310 14.56 13.39 1.19
C ILE A 310 15.63 13.68 0.14
N VAL A 311 16.42 12.68 -0.23
CA VAL A 311 17.44 12.77 -1.29
C VAL A 311 16.86 12.11 -2.56
N TYR A 312 16.62 12.92 -3.59
CA TYR A 312 15.95 12.46 -4.78
C TYR A 312 16.61 12.94 -6.08
N ARG A 313 16.89 12.01 -6.98
CA ARG A 313 17.65 12.26 -8.22
C ARG A 313 16.91 13.07 -9.30
N ARG A 314 15.60 13.31 -9.14
CA ARG A 314 14.79 14.16 -10.05
C ARG A 314 14.28 15.39 -9.30
N GLY A 315 13.46 16.22 -9.96
CA GLY A 315 12.85 17.40 -9.36
C GLY A 315 11.57 17.08 -8.56
N MET A 316 11.03 18.08 -7.89
CA MET A 316 9.77 17.97 -7.12
C MET A 316 8.60 17.53 -8.00
N ALA A 317 8.53 18.00 -9.26
CA ALA A 317 7.46 17.66 -10.19
C ALA A 317 7.47 16.17 -10.61
N GLU A 318 8.61 15.49 -10.51
CA GLU A 318 8.79 14.09 -10.86
C GLU A 318 8.64 13.13 -9.65
N LEU A 319 8.28 13.63 -8.46
CA LEU A 319 8.02 12.79 -7.29
C LEU A 319 6.84 11.83 -7.56
N PRO A 320 7.04 10.52 -7.42
CA PRO A 320 5.95 9.55 -7.61
C PRO A 320 5.06 9.38 -6.37
N ALA A 321 5.40 10.03 -5.26
CA ALA A 321 4.58 10.02 -4.05
C ALA A 321 3.27 10.79 -4.27
N ARG A 322 2.24 10.45 -3.49
CA ARG A 322 0.98 11.20 -3.43
C ARG A 322 1.26 12.65 -3.04
N LYS A 323 0.57 13.58 -3.68
CA LYS A 323 0.73 15.02 -3.41
C LYS A 323 0.48 15.35 -1.94
N GLU A 324 -0.59 14.81 -1.37
CA GLU A 324 -0.93 14.99 0.04
C GLU A 324 0.19 14.52 0.99
N GLU A 325 0.90 13.42 0.66
CA GLU A 325 2.00 12.92 1.48
C GLU A 325 3.27 13.78 1.36
N VAL A 326 3.51 14.37 0.19
CA VAL A 326 4.58 15.36 -0.02
C VAL A 326 4.29 16.63 0.76
N GLU A 327 3.08 17.18 0.64
CA GLU A 327 2.61 18.36 1.37
C GLU A 327 2.73 18.15 2.89
N HIS A 328 2.26 17.02 3.40
CA HIS A 328 2.41 16.68 4.82
C HIS A 328 3.86 16.58 5.27
N ALA A 329 4.75 16.04 4.42
CA ALA A 329 6.17 15.96 4.74
C ALA A 329 6.83 17.34 4.81
N GLU A 330 6.50 18.24 3.88
CA GLU A 330 6.97 19.63 3.89
C GLU A 330 6.47 20.40 5.11
N GLU A 331 5.19 20.30 5.43
CA GLU A 331 4.57 20.92 6.61
C GLU A 331 5.17 20.42 7.93
N GLU A 332 5.62 19.17 7.99
CA GLU A 332 6.26 18.56 9.15
C GLU A 332 7.75 18.94 9.27
N GLY A 333 8.31 19.67 8.29
CA GLY A 333 9.68 20.20 8.32
C GLY A 333 10.72 19.29 7.67
N ILE A 334 10.31 18.32 6.86
CA ILE A 334 11.23 17.49 6.09
C ILE A 334 11.81 18.31 4.93
N ILE A 335 13.12 18.22 4.73
CA ILE A 335 13.87 18.99 3.74
C ILE A 335 14.06 18.16 2.47
N PHE A 336 13.55 18.66 1.35
CA PHE A 336 13.72 18.01 0.06
C PHE A 336 15.02 18.45 -0.63
N LYS A 337 15.97 17.52 -0.75
CA LYS A 337 17.19 17.62 -1.55
C LYS A 337 16.95 16.91 -2.88
N THR A 338 16.32 17.62 -3.80
CA THR A 338 16.07 17.13 -5.16
C THR A 338 17.24 17.40 -6.09
N LEU A 339 17.23 16.78 -7.27
CA LEU A 339 18.31 16.90 -8.25
C LEU A 339 19.68 16.52 -7.68
N CYS A 340 19.73 15.50 -6.82
CA CYS A 340 20.95 14.91 -6.34
C CYS A 340 20.83 13.41 -6.11
N ASN A 341 21.92 12.70 -6.35
CA ASN A 341 21.98 11.24 -6.27
C ASN A 341 23.19 10.82 -5.41
N PRO A 342 23.01 9.94 -4.44
CA PRO A 342 24.12 9.41 -3.66
C PRO A 342 25.12 8.63 -4.52
N VAL A 343 26.42 8.80 -4.23
CA VAL A 343 27.52 8.07 -4.87
C VAL A 343 28.37 7.30 -3.87
N GLU A 344 28.38 7.71 -2.61
CA GLU A 344 29.14 7.06 -1.55
C GLU A 344 28.56 7.41 -0.17
N ILE A 345 28.64 6.48 0.80
CA ILE A 345 28.34 6.72 2.22
C ILE A 345 29.63 6.60 3.00
N LEU A 346 29.96 7.64 3.76
CA LEU A 346 31.24 7.76 4.47
C LEU A 346 31.12 7.30 5.93
N PRO A 347 32.07 6.48 6.43
CA PRO A 347 32.09 6.02 7.82
C PRO A 347 32.73 7.04 8.77
N ASP A 348 32.39 6.91 10.04
CA ASP A 348 33.20 7.36 11.14
C ASP A 348 34.26 6.29 11.54
N GLU A 349 35.06 6.57 12.55
CA GLU A 349 36.11 5.66 13.06
C GLU A 349 35.56 4.34 13.63
N SER A 350 34.28 4.30 13.99
CA SER A 350 33.59 3.14 14.56
C SER A 350 32.80 2.34 13.53
N GLY A 351 32.81 2.75 12.25
CA GLY A 351 32.09 2.14 11.14
C GLY A 351 30.60 2.49 11.11
N PHE A 352 30.19 3.59 11.76
CA PHE A 352 28.88 4.17 11.59
C PHE A 352 28.87 5.20 10.46
N VAL A 353 27.68 5.48 9.92
CA VAL A 353 27.49 6.57 8.97
C VAL A 353 27.87 7.90 9.60
N LYS A 354 28.68 8.68 8.89
CA LYS A 354 29.08 10.05 9.25
C LYS A 354 28.57 11.06 8.24
N ALA A 355 28.55 10.70 6.97
CA ALA A 355 28.15 11.58 5.89
C ALA A 355 27.71 10.78 4.65
N ILE A 356 27.03 11.44 3.72
CA ILE A 356 26.68 10.93 2.40
C ILE A 356 27.23 11.89 1.33
N THR A 357 27.96 11.35 0.36
CA THR A 357 28.41 12.10 -0.82
C THR A 357 27.39 11.94 -1.93
N CYS A 358 26.90 13.05 -2.46
CA CYS A 358 25.94 13.11 -3.56
C CYS A 358 26.54 13.84 -4.75
N ILE A 359 26.06 13.53 -5.95
CA ILE A 359 26.33 14.27 -7.18
C ILE A 359 25.08 15.05 -7.61
N GLU A 360 25.23 16.27 -8.12
CA GLU A 360 24.11 17.03 -8.69
C GLU A 360 23.60 16.36 -9.96
N MET A 361 22.29 16.49 -10.20
CA MET A 361 21.60 15.94 -11.36
C MET A 361 20.99 17.06 -12.20
N GLU A 362 20.92 16.82 -13.50
CA GLU A 362 20.13 17.61 -14.46
C GLU A 362 18.98 16.76 -15.02
N LEU A 363 17.92 17.42 -15.47
CA LEU A 363 16.78 16.75 -16.08
C LEU A 363 16.87 16.79 -17.60
N GLY A 364 17.00 15.63 -18.20
CA GLY A 364 16.93 15.43 -19.65
C GLY A 364 15.51 15.17 -20.15
N GLU A 365 15.41 14.52 -21.32
CA GLU A 365 14.14 14.16 -21.94
C GLU A 365 13.32 13.17 -21.09
N PRO A 366 11.98 13.15 -21.22
CA PRO A 366 11.12 12.20 -20.52
C PRO A 366 11.46 10.74 -20.86
N ASP A 367 11.40 9.88 -19.85
CA ASP A 367 11.49 8.43 -20.00
C ASP A 367 10.10 7.81 -20.36
N ALA A 368 10.04 6.50 -20.52
CA ALA A 368 8.81 5.76 -20.84
C ALA A 368 7.67 5.96 -19.81
N SER A 369 7.97 6.45 -18.60
CA SER A 369 6.98 6.80 -17.58
C SER A 369 6.50 8.25 -17.67
N GLY A 370 6.99 9.03 -18.65
CA GLY A 370 6.70 10.45 -18.81
C GLY A 370 7.50 11.37 -17.88
N ARG A 371 8.38 10.83 -17.01
CA ARG A 371 9.22 11.61 -16.10
C ARG A 371 10.58 11.89 -16.74
N ARG A 372 11.09 13.11 -16.59
CA ARG A 372 12.38 13.51 -17.13
C ARG A 372 13.53 12.66 -16.54
N ARG A 373 14.46 12.23 -17.42
CA ARG A 373 15.59 11.40 -17.01
C ARG A 373 16.58 12.21 -16.17
N PRO A 374 17.07 11.65 -15.04
CA PRO A 374 18.15 12.28 -14.31
C PRO A 374 19.48 12.00 -15.02
N ILE A 375 20.28 13.05 -15.21
CA ILE A 375 21.61 13.02 -15.82
C ILE A 375 22.61 13.57 -14.82
N GLU A 376 23.70 12.86 -14.58
CA GLU A 376 24.76 13.28 -13.64
C GLU A 376 25.54 14.49 -14.18
N LYS A 377 25.72 15.48 -13.34
CA LYS A 377 26.55 16.64 -13.60
C LYS A 377 27.95 16.37 -13.03
N LYS A 378 28.83 15.89 -13.89
CA LYS A 378 30.20 15.49 -13.51
C LYS A 378 30.97 16.62 -12.83
N GLY A 379 31.67 16.29 -11.73
CA GLY A 379 32.46 17.23 -10.94
C GLY A 379 31.64 18.12 -10.01
N SER A 380 30.39 17.76 -9.73
CA SER A 380 29.51 18.49 -8.81
C SER A 380 29.29 17.75 -7.48
N GLU A 381 30.17 16.83 -7.16
CA GLU A 381 30.07 16.04 -5.93
C GLU A 381 30.13 16.95 -4.69
N PHE A 382 29.24 16.69 -3.74
CA PHE A 382 29.18 17.38 -2.46
C PHE A 382 28.84 16.42 -1.33
N THR A 383 29.24 16.76 -0.13
CA THR A 383 29.02 15.92 1.05
C THR A 383 28.02 16.56 2.00
N MET A 384 27.11 15.76 2.54
CA MET A 384 26.16 16.14 3.58
C MET A 384 26.42 15.32 4.84
N ASP A 385 26.53 16.00 5.98
CA ASP A 385 26.61 15.33 7.28
C ASP A 385 25.29 14.67 7.63
N VAL A 386 25.31 13.36 7.76
CA VAL A 386 24.20 12.53 8.22
C VAL A 386 24.73 11.38 9.05
N ASP A 387 23.95 10.88 9.99
CA ASP A 387 24.33 9.75 10.84
C ASP A 387 23.45 8.51 10.61
N THR A 388 22.48 8.63 9.73
CA THR A 388 21.60 7.54 9.30
C THR A 388 21.19 7.73 7.85
N VAL A 389 21.21 6.64 7.08
CA VAL A 389 20.75 6.61 5.70
C VAL A 389 19.68 5.51 5.55
N ILE A 390 18.54 5.87 4.96
CA ILE A 390 17.43 4.93 4.69
C ILE A 390 17.23 4.83 3.19
N MET A 391 17.51 3.65 2.63
CA MET A 391 17.34 3.37 1.20
C MET A 391 15.89 3.02 0.88
N SER A 392 15.22 3.87 0.09
CA SER A 392 13.82 3.74 -0.31
C SER A 392 13.67 3.66 -1.84
N LEU A 393 14.35 2.68 -2.44
CA LEU A 393 14.53 2.52 -3.90
C LEU A 393 13.57 1.50 -4.54
N GLY A 394 12.57 1.07 -3.80
CA GLY A 394 11.64 0.02 -4.22
C GLY A 394 12.12 -1.38 -3.83
N THR A 395 11.33 -2.36 -4.21
CA THR A 395 11.49 -3.74 -3.79
C THR A 395 11.27 -4.70 -4.95
N SER A 396 11.65 -5.97 -4.76
CA SER A 396 11.40 -7.07 -5.68
C SER A 396 10.80 -8.26 -4.94
N PRO A 397 10.13 -9.21 -5.64
CA PRO A 397 9.61 -10.42 -5.02
C PRO A 397 10.71 -11.28 -4.40
N ASN A 398 10.39 -11.93 -3.27
CA ASN A 398 11.28 -12.89 -2.65
C ASN A 398 11.41 -14.14 -3.57
N PRO A 399 12.63 -14.63 -3.85
CA PRO A 399 12.84 -15.76 -4.75
C PRO A 399 12.36 -17.12 -4.20
N LEU A 400 11.96 -17.20 -2.93
CA LEU A 400 11.64 -18.46 -2.25
C LEU A 400 10.56 -19.26 -2.99
N ILE A 401 9.41 -18.66 -3.29
CA ILE A 401 8.30 -19.37 -3.96
C ILE A 401 8.74 -19.96 -5.31
N ARG A 402 9.40 -19.16 -6.16
CA ARG A 402 9.88 -19.63 -7.46
C ARG A 402 10.92 -20.75 -7.34
N SER A 403 11.80 -20.68 -6.34
CA SER A 403 12.88 -21.68 -6.16
C SER A 403 12.38 -23.02 -5.59
N THR A 404 11.19 -23.04 -4.98
CA THR A 404 10.59 -24.22 -4.36
C THR A 404 9.34 -24.72 -5.09
N THR A 405 9.00 -24.14 -6.24
CA THR A 405 7.85 -24.51 -7.07
C THR A 405 8.31 -24.82 -8.49
N PRO A 406 8.69 -26.07 -8.80
CA PRO A 406 9.12 -26.45 -10.15
C PRO A 406 8.06 -26.13 -11.20
N GLY A 407 8.48 -25.57 -12.34
CA GLY A 407 7.59 -25.20 -13.44
C GLY A 407 6.86 -23.86 -13.26
N LEU A 408 7.07 -23.15 -12.17
CA LEU A 408 6.56 -21.78 -12.00
C LEU A 408 7.51 -20.78 -12.68
N GLU A 409 7.05 -20.18 -13.77
CA GLU A 409 7.86 -19.23 -14.55
C GLU A 409 7.93 -17.84 -13.92
N THR A 410 9.10 -17.22 -14.02
CA THR A 410 9.33 -15.85 -13.57
C THR A 410 10.10 -15.04 -14.63
N ASN A 411 9.89 -13.74 -14.66
CA ASN A 411 10.64 -12.85 -15.54
C ASN A 411 12.04 -12.51 -14.96
N LYS A 412 12.83 -11.76 -15.71
CA LYS A 412 14.19 -11.34 -15.32
C LYS A 412 14.26 -10.54 -14.01
N HIS A 413 13.15 -9.98 -13.55
CA HIS A 413 13.04 -9.23 -12.30
C HIS A 413 12.57 -10.10 -11.13
N GLY A 414 12.31 -11.37 -11.34
CA GLY A 414 11.85 -12.32 -10.34
C GLY A 414 10.35 -12.27 -10.07
N CYS A 415 9.59 -11.52 -10.88
CA CYS A 415 8.14 -11.50 -10.80
C CYS A 415 7.55 -12.73 -11.48
N ILE A 416 6.49 -13.30 -10.89
CA ILE A 416 5.78 -14.46 -11.47
C ILE A 416 5.14 -14.02 -12.79
N VAL A 417 5.29 -14.84 -13.83
CA VAL A 417 4.64 -14.62 -15.13
C VAL A 417 3.21 -15.14 -15.08
N THR A 418 2.26 -14.33 -15.53
CA THR A 418 0.84 -14.69 -15.61
C THR A 418 0.29 -14.46 -17.00
N GLU A 419 -0.70 -15.26 -17.39
CA GLU A 419 -1.48 -15.04 -18.60
C GLU A 419 -2.59 -14.04 -18.31
N GLY A 420 -2.62 -12.92 -19.05
CA GLY A 420 -3.63 -11.88 -18.88
C GLY A 420 -3.72 -11.30 -17.46
N ASP A 421 -4.86 -10.65 -17.18
CA ASP A 421 -5.13 -10.01 -15.90
C ASP A 421 -5.73 -10.98 -14.84
N GLU A 422 -6.05 -12.21 -15.22
CA GLU A 422 -6.69 -13.23 -14.38
C GLU A 422 -5.69 -13.92 -13.41
N GLY A 423 -4.42 -13.67 -13.58
CA GLY A 423 -3.37 -14.18 -12.70
C GLY A 423 -3.04 -15.66 -12.86
N LYS A 424 -3.49 -16.32 -13.93
CA LYS A 424 -3.15 -17.72 -14.22
C LYS A 424 -1.66 -17.85 -14.50
N THR A 425 -0.97 -18.76 -13.79
CA THR A 425 0.46 -19.00 -13.96
C THR A 425 0.75 -20.16 -14.92
N SER A 426 2.04 -20.43 -15.17
CA SER A 426 2.49 -21.61 -15.92
C SER A 426 2.18 -22.95 -15.21
N ARG A 427 1.77 -22.92 -13.93
CA ARG A 427 1.37 -24.10 -13.14
C ARG A 427 -0.14 -24.20 -13.06
N GLU A 428 -0.69 -25.35 -13.48
CA GLU A 428 -2.13 -25.63 -13.39
C GLU A 428 -2.64 -25.54 -11.95
N GLY A 429 -3.79 -24.85 -11.74
CA GLY A 429 -4.37 -24.61 -10.42
C GLY A 429 -3.63 -23.56 -9.56
N VAL A 430 -2.54 -22.99 -10.08
CA VAL A 430 -1.78 -21.95 -9.37
C VAL A 430 -1.98 -20.60 -10.04
N TYR A 431 -2.45 -19.65 -9.27
CA TYR A 431 -2.71 -18.26 -9.65
C TYR A 431 -1.79 -17.32 -8.88
N ALA A 432 -1.50 -16.15 -9.41
CA ALA A 432 -0.70 -15.14 -8.74
C ALA A 432 -1.20 -13.72 -9.00
N GLY A 433 -0.95 -12.81 -8.07
CA GLY A 433 -1.35 -11.41 -8.26
C GLY A 433 -0.65 -10.44 -7.31
N GLY A 434 -0.92 -9.15 -7.51
CA GLY A 434 -0.30 -8.06 -6.77
C GLY A 434 1.19 -7.93 -7.06
N ASP A 435 1.95 -7.45 -6.07
CA ASP A 435 3.36 -7.13 -6.26
C ASP A 435 4.25 -8.35 -6.57
N ALA A 436 3.77 -9.56 -6.32
CA ALA A 436 4.47 -10.79 -6.73
C ALA A 436 4.55 -10.93 -8.27
N VAL A 437 3.62 -10.31 -9.01
CA VAL A 437 3.51 -10.33 -10.47
C VAL A 437 4.00 -9.01 -11.08
N THR A 438 3.56 -7.88 -10.56
CA THR A 438 3.83 -6.57 -11.16
C THR A 438 5.09 -5.87 -10.63
N GLY A 439 5.70 -6.38 -9.56
CA GLY A 439 6.59 -5.61 -8.72
C GLY A 439 5.80 -4.63 -7.84
N ALA A 440 6.52 -3.84 -7.01
CA ALA A 440 5.86 -2.92 -6.07
C ALA A 440 4.96 -1.92 -6.76
N ALA A 441 3.68 -1.92 -6.39
CA ALA A 441 2.64 -1.05 -6.94
C ALA A 441 1.79 -0.39 -5.82
N THR A 442 0.47 -0.41 -5.94
CA THR A 442 -0.44 0.19 -4.95
C THR A 442 -1.34 -0.87 -4.32
N VAL A 443 -1.81 -0.60 -3.09
CA VAL A 443 -2.75 -1.47 -2.37
C VAL A 443 -3.94 -1.85 -3.24
N ILE A 444 -4.61 -0.87 -3.84
CA ILE A 444 -5.82 -1.12 -4.64
C ILE A 444 -5.56 -1.89 -5.94
N LYS A 445 -4.37 -1.72 -6.58
CA LYS A 445 -4.01 -2.54 -7.74
C LYS A 445 -3.77 -4.00 -7.35
N ALA A 446 -3.13 -4.22 -6.20
CA ALA A 446 -2.96 -5.56 -5.65
C ALA A 446 -4.31 -6.19 -5.31
N MET A 447 -5.25 -5.44 -4.74
CA MET A 447 -6.64 -5.88 -4.52
C MET A 447 -7.35 -6.24 -5.82
N GLY A 448 -7.22 -5.41 -6.87
CA GLY A 448 -7.79 -5.69 -8.19
C GLY A 448 -7.30 -7.00 -8.79
N ALA A 449 -5.97 -7.27 -8.67
CA ALA A 449 -5.39 -8.54 -9.10
C ALA A 449 -5.91 -9.74 -8.28
N GLY A 450 -6.04 -9.60 -6.96
CA GLY A 450 -6.65 -10.62 -6.09
C GLY A 450 -8.10 -10.92 -6.47
N LYS A 451 -8.87 -9.88 -6.80
CA LYS A 451 -10.26 -10.00 -7.24
C LYS A 451 -10.38 -10.74 -8.59
N ALA A 452 -9.56 -10.38 -9.56
CA ALA A 452 -9.53 -11.04 -10.87
C ALA A 452 -9.14 -12.52 -10.74
N ALA A 453 -8.13 -12.81 -9.94
CA ALA A 453 -7.68 -14.18 -9.68
C ALA A 453 -8.76 -15.01 -8.93
N ALA A 454 -9.48 -14.44 -7.97
CA ALA A 454 -10.56 -15.13 -7.26
C ALA A 454 -11.66 -15.58 -8.23
N LYS A 455 -12.05 -14.72 -9.18
CA LYS A 455 -13.01 -15.06 -10.23
C LYS A 455 -12.49 -16.18 -11.12
N ALA A 456 -11.23 -16.10 -11.58
CA ALA A 456 -10.63 -17.12 -12.43
C ALA A 456 -10.45 -18.48 -11.70
N ILE A 457 -10.18 -18.47 -10.40
CA ILE A 457 -10.13 -19.67 -9.56
C ILE A 457 -11.51 -20.31 -9.47
N ASP A 458 -12.57 -19.53 -9.27
CA ASP A 458 -13.94 -20.02 -9.23
C ASP A 458 -14.32 -20.68 -10.57
N GLU A 459 -14.10 -20.00 -11.69
CA GLU A 459 -14.35 -20.53 -13.04
C GLU A 459 -13.56 -21.84 -13.29
N TYR A 460 -12.31 -21.92 -12.87
CA TYR A 460 -11.48 -23.11 -13.01
C TYR A 460 -12.02 -24.30 -12.20
N ILE A 461 -12.37 -24.09 -10.93
CA ILE A 461 -12.87 -25.16 -10.07
C ILE A 461 -14.25 -25.65 -10.55
N GLN A 462 -15.15 -24.72 -10.94
CA GLN A 462 -16.48 -25.06 -11.45
C GLN A 462 -16.44 -25.77 -12.82
N SER A 463 -15.33 -25.67 -13.55
CA SER A 463 -15.17 -26.34 -14.86
C SER A 463 -14.65 -27.79 -14.76
N LYS A 464 -14.26 -28.26 -13.56
CA LYS A 464 -13.80 -29.63 -13.28
C LYS A 464 -14.94 -30.56 -12.93
#